data_a8e0e00bebc5a6929624a1b887c5d3ca
#
_entry.id   a8e0e00bebc5a6929624a1b887c5d3ca
#
_cell.length_a   1.000
_cell.length_b   1.000
_cell.length_c   1.000
_cell.angle_alpha   90.00
_cell.angle_beta   90.00
_cell.angle_gamma   90.00
#
_symmetry.space_group_name_H-M   'P 1'
#
loop_
_entity.id
_entity.type
_entity.pdbx_description
1 polymer ?
#
loop_
_entity_poly.entity_id
_entity_poly.type
_entity_poly.pdbx_seq_one_letter_code
_entity_poly.pdbx_strand_id
1 'polypeptide(L)'
;MIQNNKTLNMKHQFILFQRGGIFYCEDTGTGKQTSLRTRDRDQAQRLLNAKNEALRQPAMNLQIAQVYLHHSDPALASRTWQKVMEHIITTKHGSTQARWRSAIKDKAFDLIRHRRLLESTGEQFLTVLHAGTVATNLYLRRIHHYAVTMHWLPWPVLSKLHWPPLVYQAKRAITLDEHRQLLAVERNPVRRAFYELLWHFGGSQTDMARLTAEDIDWQRQTIAYRRHKSGTMAVQAIGAEVSAVLRTLPQTGYLFPTLADISPSYRGHAFVYRLKQLGITGLTLHSYRYAWAERAKAAGYPERFAMQALGHKSEAVHRAYAKQAEVVLPPLEEYELPKRSAPAQLSVLLPEASRN
;
A
#
# COMPACT_ATOMS: atom_id res chain seq x y z
N MET A 1 -70.21 23.92 9.72
CA MET A 1 -69.11 22.97 9.64
C MET A 1 -67.83 23.74 9.36
N ILE A 2 -67.04 23.92 10.41
CA ILE A 2 -65.78 24.66 10.32
C ILE A 2 -64.70 23.61 10.07
N GLN A 3 -64.12 23.64 8.87
CA GLN A 3 -62.94 22.81 8.54
C GLN A 3 -61.69 23.38 9.23
N ASN A 4 -61.18 22.61 10.21
CA ASN A 4 -59.92 22.87 10.84
C ASN A 4 -58.77 22.52 9.85
N ASN A 5 -58.19 23.54 9.21
CA ASN A 5 -56.93 23.43 8.51
C ASN A 5 -55.80 23.29 9.54
N LYS A 6 -55.42 22.05 9.90
CA LYS A 6 -54.14 21.79 10.57
C LYS A 6 -53.01 22.00 9.59
N THR A 7 -52.43 23.21 9.61
CA THR A 7 -51.11 23.48 9.00
C THR A 7 -50.12 22.55 9.67
N LEU A 8 -49.65 21.54 8.95
CA LEU A 8 -48.50 20.68 9.33
C LEU A 8 -47.29 21.60 9.48
N ASN A 9 -46.91 21.86 10.72
CA ASN A 9 -45.67 22.56 11.07
C ASN A 9 -44.47 21.69 10.65
N MET A 10 -44.03 21.82 9.39
CA MET A 10 -42.87 21.10 8.87
C MET A 10 -41.60 21.67 9.53
N LYS A 11 -40.99 20.95 10.45
CA LYS A 11 -39.71 21.29 11.04
C LYS A 11 -38.66 21.40 9.93
N HIS A 12 -38.09 22.61 9.76
CA HIS A 12 -36.94 22.79 8.87
C HIS A 12 -35.71 22.06 9.45
N GLN A 13 -35.03 21.29 8.63
CA GLN A 13 -33.83 20.55 9.08
C GLN A 13 -32.66 21.51 9.31
N PHE A 14 -32.56 22.58 8.54
CA PHE A 14 -31.57 23.64 8.74
C PHE A 14 -32.22 24.93 9.22
N ILE A 15 -31.60 25.56 10.21
CA ILE A 15 -31.99 26.88 10.75
C ILE A 15 -30.85 27.86 10.54
N LEU A 16 -31.20 29.17 10.35
CA LEU A 16 -30.24 30.26 10.13
C LEU A 16 -29.91 30.94 11.45
N PHE A 17 -28.66 31.28 11.66
CA PHE A 17 -28.23 32.17 12.72
C PHE A 17 -27.03 33.03 12.30
N GLN A 18 -26.72 34.07 13.04
CA GLN A 18 -25.63 34.99 12.74
C GLN A 18 -24.61 34.98 13.91
N ARG A 19 -23.33 34.93 13.57
CA ARG A 19 -22.23 35.01 14.52
C ARG A 19 -21.10 35.85 13.94
N GLY A 20 -20.69 36.92 14.67
CA GLY A 20 -19.61 37.80 14.20
C GLY A 20 -19.88 38.48 12.86
N GLY A 21 -21.16 38.81 12.55
CA GLY A 21 -21.55 39.42 11.31
C GLY A 21 -21.68 38.49 10.11
N ILE A 22 -21.32 37.20 10.26
CA ILE A 22 -21.42 36.17 9.19
C ILE A 22 -22.60 35.25 9.52
N PHE A 23 -23.35 34.85 8.47
CA PHE A 23 -24.46 33.91 8.62
C PHE A 23 -23.97 32.44 8.56
N TYR A 24 -24.60 31.61 9.39
CA TYR A 24 -24.39 30.18 9.51
C TYR A 24 -25.72 29.44 9.41
N CYS A 25 -25.68 28.18 8.98
CA CYS A 25 -26.80 27.27 9.13
C CYS A 25 -26.41 26.14 10.10
N GLU A 26 -27.39 25.74 10.93
CA GLU A 26 -27.28 24.59 11.86
C GLU A 26 -28.24 23.49 11.41
N ASP A 27 -27.75 22.27 11.36
CA ASP A 27 -28.55 21.07 11.18
C ASP A 27 -29.20 20.70 12.53
N THR A 28 -30.52 20.79 12.61
CA THR A 28 -31.29 20.56 13.84
C THR A 28 -31.26 19.10 14.30
N GLY A 29 -30.88 18.15 13.42
CA GLY A 29 -30.76 16.71 13.74
C GLY A 29 -29.40 16.35 14.32
N THR A 30 -28.34 17.01 13.85
CA THR A 30 -26.95 16.66 14.23
C THR A 30 -26.26 17.77 15.05
N GLY A 31 -26.86 18.97 15.15
CA GLY A 31 -26.25 20.15 15.78
C GLY A 31 -25.04 20.72 15.02
N LYS A 32 -24.74 20.21 13.81
CA LYS A 32 -23.58 20.65 13.03
C LYS A 32 -23.80 22.03 12.41
N GLN A 33 -22.90 22.95 12.72
CA GLN A 33 -22.93 24.33 12.19
C GLN A 33 -22.01 24.48 10.99
N THR A 34 -22.49 25.17 9.94
CA THR A 34 -21.73 25.42 8.71
C THR A 34 -21.87 26.89 8.31
N SER A 35 -20.75 27.56 8.05
CA SER A 35 -20.74 28.94 7.56
C SER A 35 -21.32 29.03 6.16
N LEU A 36 -22.21 30.02 5.93
CA LEU A 36 -22.73 30.36 4.60
C LEU A 36 -21.85 31.38 3.86
N ARG A 37 -20.75 31.81 4.50
CA ARG A 37 -19.74 32.74 3.95
C ARG A 37 -20.31 34.04 3.40
N THR A 38 -21.42 34.49 3.94
CA THR A 38 -22.05 35.77 3.55
C THR A 38 -22.44 36.58 4.79
N ARG A 39 -22.45 37.89 4.63
CA ARG A 39 -22.96 38.86 5.61
C ARG A 39 -24.34 39.42 5.20
N ASP A 40 -24.77 39.12 3.96
CA ASP A 40 -26.05 39.51 3.43
C ASP A 40 -27.13 38.52 3.88
N ARG A 41 -28.18 39.04 4.54
CA ARG A 41 -29.28 38.25 5.10
C ARG A 41 -30.12 37.59 4.00
N ASP A 42 -30.39 38.32 2.88
CA ASP A 42 -31.21 37.79 1.80
C ASP A 42 -30.48 36.69 1.03
N GLN A 43 -29.18 36.85 0.85
CA GLN A 43 -28.33 35.77 0.29
C GLN A 43 -28.27 34.56 1.23
N ALA A 44 -28.11 34.79 2.52
CA ALA A 44 -28.10 33.71 3.51
C ALA A 44 -29.42 32.95 3.55
N GLN A 45 -30.54 33.66 3.49
CA GLN A 45 -31.88 33.05 3.46
C GLN A 45 -32.11 32.25 2.18
N ARG A 46 -31.66 32.75 1.01
CA ARG A 46 -31.70 31.97 -0.24
C ARG A 46 -30.89 30.69 -0.17
N LEU A 47 -29.69 30.74 0.39
CA LEU A 47 -28.82 29.55 0.59
C LEU A 47 -29.43 28.55 1.58
N LEU A 48 -30.05 29.03 2.66
CA LEU A 48 -30.76 28.19 3.62
C LEU A 48 -31.97 27.50 2.98
N ASN A 49 -32.78 28.28 2.26
CA ASN A 49 -33.95 27.72 1.58
C ASN A 49 -33.58 26.69 0.53
N ALA A 50 -32.53 26.95 -0.26
CA ALA A 50 -31.99 26.01 -1.22
C ALA A 50 -31.50 24.71 -0.52
N LYS A 51 -30.87 24.84 0.65
CA LYS A 51 -30.38 23.69 1.44
C LYS A 51 -31.52 22.84 2.03
N ASN A 52 -32.60 23.49 2.52
CA ASN A 52 -33.79 22.80 3.00
C ASN A 52 -34.58 22.16 1.84
N GLU A 53 -34.65 22.84 0.67
CA GLU A 53 -35.32 22.33 -0.53
C GLU A 53 -34.55 21.14 -1.14
N ALA A 54 -33.20 21.18 -1.11
CA ALA A 54 -32.34 20.11 -1.58
C ALA A 54 -32.64 18.77 -0.89
N LEU A 55 -33.03 18.81 0.37
CA LEU A 55 -33.43 17.61 1.12
C LEU A 55 -34.82 17.09 0.72
N ARG A 56 -35.69 17.98 0.23
CA ARG A 56 -37.07 17.61 -0.14
C ARG A 56 -37.18 17.02 -1.55
N GLN A 57 -36.26 17.38 -2.44
CA GLN A 57 -36.30 16.96 -3.84
C GLN A 57 -34.91 16.50 -4.35
N PRO A 58 -34.34 15.40 -3.81
CA PRO A 58 -32.99 14.95 -4.19
C PRO A 58 -32.85 14.67 -5.68
N ALA A 59 -33.89 14.10 -6.31
CA ALA A 59 -33.88 13.77 -7.74
C ALA A 59 -33.89 15.02 -8.64
N MET A 60 -34.69 16.04 -8.29
CA MET A 60 -34.77 17.31 -9.04
C MET A 60 -33.44 18.08 -8.92
N ASN A 61 -32.83 18.10 -7.74
CA ASN A 61 -31.53 18.76 -7.54
C ASN A 61 -30.41 18.10 -8.31
N LEU A 62 -30.45 16.77 -8.41
CA LEU A 62 -29.51 16.01 -9.24
C LEU A 62 -29.66 16.40 -10.72
N GLN A 63 -30.90 16.50 -11.22
CA GLN A 63 -31.18 16.91 -12.60
C GLN A 63 -30.73 18.36 -12.86
N ILE A 64 -31.02 19.29 -11.95
CA ILE A 64 -30.57 20.68 -12.06
C ILE A 64 -29.04 20.77 -12.07
N ALA A 65 -28.36 20.04 -11.17
CA ALA A 65 -26.91 19.99 -11.15
C ALA A 65 -26.33 19.38 -12.43
N GLN A 66 -26.96 18.36 -12.97
CA GLN A 66 -26.57 17.76 -14.26
C GLN A 66 -26.71 18.76 -15.41
N VAL A 67 -27.83 19.50 -15.48
CA VAL A 67 -28.06 20.54 -16.50
C VAL A 67 -27.04 21.66 -16.38
N TYR A 68 -26.76 22.13 -15.16
CA TYR A 68 -25.75 23.17 -14.91
C TYR A 68 -24.34 22.76 -15.33
N LEU A 69 -23.93 21.52 -14.97
CA LEU A 69 -22.65 20.96 -15.36
C LEU A 69 -22.56 20.71 -16.88
N HIS A 70 -23.68 20.38 -17.50
CA HIS A 70 -23.77 20.18 -18.95
C HIS A 70 -23.52 21.48 -19.73
N HIS A 71 -23.97 22.61 -19.19
CA HIS A 71 -23.77 23.93 -19.82
C HIS A 71 -22.35 24.47 -19.58
N SER A 72 -21.73 24.12 -18.44
CA SER A 72 -20.38 24.60 -18.10
C SER A 72 -19.26 23.83 -18.80
N ASP A 73 -19.43 22.52 -19.02
CA ASP A 73 -18.47 21.65 -19.74
C ASP A 73 -19.20 20.50 -20.43
N PRO A 74 -19.51 20.61 -21.73
CA PRO A 74 -20.17 19.53 -22.49
C PRO A 74 -19.38 18.21 -22.49
N ALA A 75 -18.05 18.27 -22.34
CA ALA A 75 -17.23 17.08 -22.25
C ALA A 75 -17.47 16.31 -20.94
N LEU A 76 -17.83 16.99 -19.86
CA LEU A 76 -18.17 16.39 -18.57
C LEU A 76 -19.44 15.55 -18.66
N ALA A 77 -20.45 16.03 -19.35
CA ALA A 77 -21.72 15.33 -19.52
C ALA A 77 -21.62 14.03 -20.32
N SER A 78 -20.68 13.96 -21.27
CA SER A 78 -20.47 12.79 -22.13
C SER A 78 -19.37 11.84 -21.64
N ARG A 79 -18.65 12.20 -20.54
CA ARG A 79 -17.52 11.43 -20.05
C ARG A 79 -17.95 10.12 -19.43
N THR A 80 -17.37 9.02 -19.91
CA THR A 80 -17.61 7.65 -19.43
C THR A 80 -16.48 7.19 -18.53
N TRP A 81 -16.71 6.11 -17.76
CA TRP A 81 -15.68 5.48 -16.96
C TRP A 81 -14.53 4.94 -17.81
N GLN A 82 -14.80 4.50 -19.04
CA GLN A 82 -13.75 4.10 -20.00
C GLN A 82 -12.78 5.25 -20.27
N LYS A 83 -13.28 6.46 -20.53
CA LYS A 83 -12.43 7.64 -20.75
C LYS A 83 -11.59 7.99 -19.53
N VAL A 84 -12.14 7.81 -18.31
CA VAL A 84 -11.37 7.99 -17.06
C VAL A 84 -10.23 7.00 -16.96
N MET A 85 -10.50 5.71 -17.21
CA MET A 85 -9.51 4.64 -17.17
C MET A 85 -8.39 4.88 -18.20
N GLU A 86 -8.74 5.25 -19.42
CA GLU A 86 -7.79 5.57 -20.49
C GLU A 86 -6.93 6.77 -20.11
N HIS A 87 -7.54 7.82 -19.59
CA HIS A 87 -6.80 9.01 -19.17
C HIS A 87 -5.81 8.69 -18.03
N ILE A 88 -6.21 7.87 -17.05
CA ILE A 88 -5.27 7.44 -16.00
C ILE A 88 -4.06 6.73 -16.62
N ILE A 89 -4.26 5.88 -17.64
CA ILE A 89 -3.16 5.18 -18.31
C ILE A 89 -2.18 6.15 -18.95
N THR A 90 -2.66 7.25 -19.57
CA THR A 90 -1.76 8.24 -20.19
C THR A 90 -0.88 8.95 -19.17
N THR A 91 -1.32 9.07 -17.91
CA THR A 91 -0.55 9.69 -16.82
C THR A 91 0.47 8.77 -16.18
N LYS A 92 0.54 7.49 -16.58
CA LYS A 92 1.43 6.49 -15.98
C LYS A 92 2.49 6.06 -16.98
N HIS A 93 3.64 5.59 -16.46
CA HIS A 93 4.79 5.17 -17.26
C HIS A 93 5.30 3.79 -16.82
N GLY A 94 6.03 3.13 -17.69
CA GLY A 94 6.73 1.88 -17.43
C GLY A 94 5.83 0.76 -16.91
N SER A 95 6.30 0.02 -15.92
CA SER A 95 5.59 -1.12 -15.34
C SER A 95 4.26 -0.74 -14.67
N THR A 96 4.12 0.50 -14.21
CA THR A 96 2.86 1.00 -13.62
C THR A 96 1.80 1.15 -14.71
N GLN A 97 2.17 1.70 -15.87
CA GLN A 97 1.26 1.82 -17.01
C GLN A 97 0.81 0.44 -17.50
N ALA A 98 1.75 -0.51 -17.63
CA ALA A 98 1.43 -1.89 -18.06
C ALA A 98 0.42 -2.55 -17.09
N ARG A 99 0.60 -2.37 -15.77
CA ARG A 99 -0.35 -2.87 -14.76
C ARG A 99 -1.73 -2.23 -14.87
N TRP A 100 -1.81 -0.92 -15.13
CA TRP A 100 -3.08 -0.25 -15.36
C TRP A 100 -3.77 -0.77 -16.62
N ARG A 101 -3.04 -0.92 -17.73
CA ARG A 101 -3.58 -1.52 -18.98
C ARG A 101 -4.13 -2.93 -18.76
N SER A 102 -3.48 -3.72 -17.92
CA SER A 102 -3.98 -5.06 -17.56
C SER A 102 -5.21 -4.98 -16.66
N ALA A 103 -5.18 -4.14 -15.62
CA ALA A 103 -6.24 -4.05 -14.63
C ALA A 103 -7.58 -3.58 -15.22
N ILE A 104 -7.57 -2.62 -16.14
CA ILE A 104 -8.81 -2.12 -16.75
C ILE A 104 -9.47 -3.13 -17.72
N LYS A 105 -8.79 -4.23 -18.05
CA LYS A 105 -9.37 -5.33 -18.84
C LYS A 105 -10.24 -6.27 -17.99
N ASP A 106 -10.32 -6.04 -16.68
CA ASP A 106 -11.20 -6.82 -15.80
C ASP A 106 -12.64 -6.70 -16.28
N LYS A 107 -13.28 -7.87 -16.53
CA LYS A 107 -14.65 -7.96 -17.03
C LYS A 107 -15.68 -7.33 -16.09
N ALA A 108 -15.39 -7.27 -14.77
CA ALA A 108 -16.27 -6.62 -13.82
C ALA A 108 -16.50 -5.14 -14.16
N PHE A 109 -15.52 -4.47 -14.77
CA PHE A 109 -15.67 -3.08 -15.21
C PHE A 109 -16.61 -2.91 -16.40
N ASP A 110 -16.93 -3.94 -17.16
CA ASP A 110 -17.83 -3.84 -18.31
C ASP A 110 -19.23 -3.37 -17.90
N LEU A 111 -19.62 -3.61 -16.64
CA LEU A 111 -20.89 -3.15 -16.06
C LEU A 111 -21.01 -1.62 -16.02
N ILE A 112 -19.89 -0.90 -15.94
CA ILE A 112 -19.87 0.57 -15.83
C ILE A 112 -19.08 1.26 -16.95
N ARG A 113 -18.28 0.54 -17.70
CA ARG A 113 -17.31 1.05 -18.69
C ARG A 113 -17.87 2.15 -19.57
N HIS A 114 -19.03 1.92 -20.16
CA HIS A 114 -19.69 2.83 -21.11
C HIS A 114 -20.73 3.74 -20.44
N ARG A 115 -20.91 3.63 -19.12
CA ARG A 115 -21.81 4.54 -18.40
C ARG A 115 -21.16 5.91 -18.24
N ARG A 116 -21.98 6.95 -18.32
CA ARG A 116 -21.54 8.31 -18.03
C ARG A 116 -21.29 8.46 -16.53
N LEU A 117 -20.31 9.28 -16.16
CA LEU A 117 -19.96 9.49 -14.76
C LEU A 117 -21.14 10.02 -13.95
N LEU A 118 -21.85 11.01 -14.49
CA LEU A 118 -22.97 11.69 -13.82
C LEU A 118 -24.22 10.83 -13.69
N GLU A 119 -24.33 9.73 -14.45
CA GLU A 119 -25.44 8.78 -14.42
C GLU A 119 -25.14 7.57 -13.52
N SER A 120 -23.99 7.54 -12.86
CA SER A 120 -23.54 6.39 -12.08
C SER A 120 -24.15 6.41 -10.68
N THR A 121 -24.61 5.23 -10.23
CA THR A 121 -25.18 5.04 -8.89
C THR A 121 -24.30 4.16 -8.02
N GLY A 122 -24.46 4.29 -6.70
CA GLY A 122 -23.75 3.44 -5.73
C GLY A 122 -24.04 1.95 -5.93
N GLU A 123 -25.26 1.58 -6.30
CA GLU A 123 -25.66 0.20 -6.57
C GLU A 123 -24.88 -0.43 -7.72
N GLN A 124 -24.65 0.34 -8.80
CA GLN A 124 -23.83 -0.12 -9.93
C GLN A 124 -22.40 -0.40 -9.49
N PHE A 125 -21.83 0.44 -8.64
CA PHE A 125 -20.49 0.22 -8.08
C PHE A 125 -20.44 -1.02 -7.19
N LEU A 126 -21.45 -1.23 -6.34
CA LEU A 126 -21.55 -2.43 -5.52
C LEU A 126 -21.66 -3.69 -6.40
N THR A 127 -22.42 -3.64 -7.50
CA THR A 127 -22.51 -4.75 -8.46
C THR A 127 -21.13 -5.08 -9.07
N VAL A 128 -20.35 -4.07 -9.49
CA VAL A 128 -18.96 -4.26 -9.97
C VAL A 128 -18.09 -4.89 -8.88
N LEU A 129 -18.21 -4.43 -7.64
CA LEU A 129 -17.43 -4.94 -6.52
C LEU A 129 -17.78 -6.40 -6.16
N HIS A 130 -19.04 -6.79 -6.30
CA HIS A 130 -19.50 -8.18 -6.11
C HIS A 130 -19.04 -9.10 -7.24
N ALA A 131 -19.03 -8.63 -8.48
CA ALA A 131 -18.58 -9.40 -9.64
C ALA A 131 -17.06 -9.51 -9.74
N GLY A 132 -16.33 -8.63 -9.06
CA GLY A 132 -14.89 -8.49 -9.17
C GLY A 132 -14.08 -9.15 -8.06
N THR A 133 -12.81 -8.82 -8.04
CA THR A 133 -11.81 -9.32 -7.07
C THR A 133 -11.34 -8.18 -6.14
N VAL A 134 -10.44 -8.49 -5.19
CA VAL A 134 -9.75 -7.47 -4.39
C VAL A 134 -9.01 -6.46 -5.28
N ALA A 135 -8.46 -6.91 -6.40
CA ALA A 135 -7.82 -6.01 -7.37
C ALA A 135 -8.83 -5.07 -8.02
N THR A 136 -10.00 -5.58 -8.43
CA THR A 136 -11.11 -4.77 -8.95
C THR A 136 -11.50 -3.66 -7.96
N ASN A 137 -11.71 -4.01 -6.69
CA ASN A 137 -12.01 -3.05 -5.62
C ASN A 137 -10.92 -1.97 -5.50
N LEU A 138 -9.64 -2.38 -5.47
CA LEU A 138 -8.52 -1.45 -5.37
C LEU A 138 -8.47 -0.47 -6.56
N TYR A 139 -8.65 -0.98 -7.79
CA TYR A 139 -8.60 -0.15 -8.98
C TYR A 139 -9.85 0.72 -9.13
N LEU A 140 -11.06 0.21 -8.80
CA LEU A 140 -12.28 1.01 -8.82
C LEU A 140 -12.20 2.20 -7.86
N ARG A 141 -11.68 2.00 -6.64
CA ARG A 141 -11.42 3.09 -5.70
C ARG A 141 -10.52 4.17 -6.29
N ARG A 142 -9.46 3.74 -6.97
CA ARG A 142 -8.50 4.67 -7.59
C ARG A 142 -9.10 5.43 -8.76
N ILE A 143 -9.88 4.75 -9.60
CA ILE A 143 -10.59 5.35 -10.74
C ILE A 143 -11.61 6.37 -10.24
N HIS A 144 -12.42 5.98 -9.25
CA HIS A 144 -13.40 6.84 -8.62
C HIS A 144 -12.75 8.07 -7.96
N HIS A 145 -11.73 7.86 -7.12
CA HIS A 145 -11.00 8.96 -6.48
C HIS A 145 -10.38 9.90 -7.51
N TYR A 146 -9.83 9.35 -8.60
CA TYR A 146 -9.28 10.16 -9.68
C TYR A 146 -10.34 11.05 -10.31
N ALA A 147 -11.51 10.51 -10.63
CA ALA A 147 -12.61 11.29 -11.20
C ALA A 147 -13.10 12.42 -10.26
N VAL A 148 -13.13 12.16 -8.94
CA VAL A 148 -13.50 13.16 -7.93
C VAL A 148 -12.41 14.24 -7.81
N THR A 149 -11.14 13.87 -7.75
CA THR A 149 -10.02 14.83 -7.61
C THR A 149 -9.78 15.68 -8.85
N MET A 150 -10.13 15.14 -10.02
CA MET A 150 -10.11 15.89 -11.29
C MET A 150 -11.36 16.78 -11.48
N HIS A 151 -12.25 16.83 -10.49
CA HIS A 151 -13.53 17.53 -10.55
C HIS A 151 -14.43 17.08 -11.72
N TRP A 152 -14.24 15.83 -12.21
CA TRP A 152 -15.11 15.23 -13.22
C TRP A 152 -16.38 14.62 -12.60
N LEU A 153 -16.34 14.36 -11.29
CA LEU A 153 -17.49 14.07 -10.46
C LEU A 153 -17.63 15.16 -9.39
N PRO A 154 -18.79 15.78 -9.27
CA PRO A 154 -19.04 16.80 -8.26
C PRO A 154 -19.13 16.24 -6.84
N TRP A 155 -19.49 14.94 -6.71
CA TRP A 155 -19.57 14.19 -5.46
C TRP A 155 -19.19 12.72 -5.69
N PRO A 156 -18.82 12.02 -4.62
CA PRO A 156 -18.53 10.57 -4.72
C PRO A 156 -19.78 9.76 -5.08
N VAL A 157 -19.66 8.85 -6.05
CA VAL A 157 -20.72 7.87 -6.41
C VAL A 157 -20.99 6.92 -5.23
N LEU A 158 -19.92 6.50 -4.52
CA LEU A 158 -20.02 5.66 -3.34
C LEU A 158 -19.28 6.32 -2.18
N SER A 159 -19.97 6.53 -1.06
CA SER A 159 -19.36 7.13 0.12
C SER A 159 -18.30 6.22 0.73
N LYS A 160 -17.37 6.81 1.50
CA LYS A 160 -16.27 6.06 2.14
C LYS A 160 -16.77 4.90 3.02
N LEU A 161 -17.93 5.03 3.64
CA LEU A 161 -18.51 4.02 4.52
C LEU A 161 -19.02 2.78 3.79
N HIS A 162 -19.43 2.92 2.53
CA HIS A 162 -20.05 1.84 1.76
C HIS A 162 -19.05 1.03 0.91
N TRP A 163 -17.77 1.40 0.91
CA TRP A 163 -16.77 0.61 0.23
C TRP A 163 -16.44 -0.66 1.03
N PRO A 164 -16.59 -1.86 0.43
CA PRO A 164 -16.18 -3.10 1.09
C PRO A 164 -14.71 -3.08 1.49
N PRO A 165 -14.31 -3.65 2.62
CA PRO A 165 -12.91 -3.68 3.03
C PRO A 165 -12.05 -4.42 2.00
N LEU A 166 -10.78 -3.99 1.87
CA LEU A 166 -9.79 -4.69 1.06
C LEU A 166 -9.19 -5.83 1.90
N VAL A 167 -9.73 -7.03 1.73
CA VAL A 167 -9.24 -8.21 2.43
C VAL A 167 -8.19 -8.92 1.57
N TYR A 168 -6.94 -8.84 1.97
CA TYR A 168 -5.84 -9.55 1.31
C TYR A 168 -5.62 -10.92 1.98
N GLN A 169 -5.30 -11.92 1.16
CA GLN A 169 -4.83 -13.18 1.71
C GLN A 169 -3.55 -12.95 2.54
N ALA A 170 -3.51 -13.52 3.73
CA ALA A 170 -2.33 -13.48 4.57
C ALA A 170 -1.18 -14.19 3.84
N LYS A 171 -0.05 -13.51 3.77
CA LYS A 171 1.20 -14.09 3.28
C LYS A 171 1.97 -14.58 4.48
N ARG A 172 2.58 -15.76 4.37
CA ARG A 172 3.41 -16.33 5.42
C ARG A 172 4.87 -16.40 5.03
N ALA A 173 5.72 -16.43 6.02
CA ALA A 173 7.12 -16.75 5.87
C ALA A 173 7.32 -18.22 5.45
N ILE A 174 8.42 -18.50 4.80
CA ILE A 174 8.94 -19.86 4.66
C ILE A 174 9.69 -20.22 5.95
N THR A 175 9.42 -21.38 6.51
CA THR A 175 10.13 -21.86 7.71
C THR A 175 11.53 -22.37 7.36
N LEU A 176 12.39 -22.54 8.36
CA LEU A 176 13.72 -23.12 8.16
C LEU A 176 13.63 -24.56 7.62
N ASP A 177 12.69 -25.35 8.11
CA ASP A 177 12.52 -26.74 7.68
C ASP A 177 11.99 -26.82 6.24
N GLU A 178 11.05 -25.97 5.85
CA GLU A 178 10.58 -25.89 4.46
C GLU A 178 11.70 -25.43 3.52
N HIS A 179 12.52 -24.48 3.95
CA HIS A 179 13.69 -24.05 3.19
C HIS A 179 14.70 -25.19 3.00
N ARG A 180 15.04 -25.93 4.08
CA ARG A 180 15.92 -27.10 4.01
C ARG A 180 15.37 -28.21 3.13
N GLN A 181 14.07 -28.51 3.23
CA GLN A 181 13.42 -29.50 2.36
C GLN A 181 13.51 -29.09 0.88
N LEU A 182 13.28 -27.82 0.57
CA LEU A 182 13.43 -27.32 -0.79
C LEU A 182 14.86 -27.46 -1.31
N LEU A 183 15.86 -27.09 -0.51
CA LEU A 183 17.27 -27.20 -0.88
C LEU A 183 17.69 -28.65 -1.09
N ALA A 184 17.16 -29.59 -0.30
CA ALA A 184 17.49 -31.03 -0.40
C ALA A 184 17.04 -31.63 -1.73
N VAL A 185 15.89 -31.16 -2.29
CA VAL A 185 15.35 -31.68 -3.56
C VAL A 185 15.74 -30.86 -4.80
N GLU A 186 16.25 -29.64 -4.61
CA GLU A 186 16.67 -28.81 -5.73
C GLU A 186 18.00 -29.29 -6.31
N ARG A 187 17.93 -29.91 -7.48
CA ARG A 187 19.09 -30.46 -8.18
C ARG A 187 19.92 -29.44 -8.94
N ASN A 188 19.30 -28.30 -9.30
CA ASN A 188 20.02 -27.27 -10.03
C ASN A 188 20.82 -26.40 -9.06
N PRO A 189 22.16 -26.40 -9.13
CA PRO A 189 23.01 -25.70 -8.17
C PRO A 189 22.78 -24.17 -8.22
N VAL A 190 22.48 -23.62 -9.39
CA VAL A 190 22.22 -22.18 -9.57
C VAL A 190 20.93 -21.75 -8.84
N ARG A 191 19.85 -22.55 -8.95
CA ARG A 191 18.62 -22.26 -8.22
C ARG A 191 18.77 -22.49 -6.72
N ARG A 192 19.51 -23.52 -6.33
CA ARG A 192 19.83 -23.78 -4.92
C ARG A 192 20.54 -22.58 -4.30
N ALA A 193 21.62 -22.10 -4.90
CA ALA A 193 22.34 -20.91 -4.46
C ALA A 193 21.44 -19.66 -4.44
N PHE A 194 20.54 -19.50 -5.42
CA PHE A 194 19.58 -18.40 -5.46
C PHE A 194 18.62 -18.42 -4.25
N TYR A 195 18.11 -19.61 -3.84
CA TYR A 195 17.26 -19.73 -2.65
C TYR A 195 18.03 -19.46 -1.36
N GLU A 196 19.29 -19.90 -1.28
CA GLU A 196 20.19 -19.57 -0.18
C GLU A 196 20.38 -18.05 -0.03
N LEU A 197 20.69 -17.35 -1.11
CA LEU A 197 20.84 -15.89 -1.05
C LEU A 197 19.53 -15.15 -0.70
N LEU A 198 18.38 -15.67 -1.16
CA LEU A 198 17.09 -15.13 -0.72
C LEU A 198 16.87 -15.30 0.79
N TRP A 199 17.30 -16.45 1.35
CA TRP A 199 17.21 -16.73 2.78
C TRP A 199 18.11 -15.81 3.60
N HIS A 200 19.35 -15.62 3.17
CA HIS A 200 20.34 -14.85 3.92
C HIS A 200 20.17 -13.34 3.81
N PHE A 201 19.80 -12.82 2.65
CA PHE A 201 19.69 -11.37 2.41
C PHE A 201 18.26 -10.82 2.50
N GLY A 202 17.23 -11.63 2.42
CA GLY A 202 15.84 -11.16 2.40
C GLY A 202 15.54 -10.24 1.22
N GLY A 203 16.38 -10.21 0.20
CA GLY A 203 16.25 -9.36 -0.98
C GLY A 203 15.01 -9.71 -1.82
N SER A 204 14.62 -8.83 -2.74
CA SER A 204 13.58 -9.20 -3.69
C SER A 204 14.12 -10.22 -4.70
N GLN A 205 13.26 -11.08 -5.25
CA GLN A 205 13.68 -12.04 -6.28
C GLN A 205 14.34 -11.37 -7.50
N THR A 206 13.97 -10.13 -7.82
CA THR A 206 14.55 -9.41 -8.96
C THR A 206 15.91 -8.85 -8.61
N ASP A 207 16.09 -8.32 -7.40
CA ASP A 207 17.39 -7.82 -6.96
C ASP A 207 18.38 -8.97 -6.86
N MET A 208 18.01 -10.08 -6.22
CA MET A 208 18.87 -11.25 -6.07
C MET A 208 19.24 -11.91 -7.41
N ALA A 209 18.28 -12.03 -8.34
CA ALA A 209 18.56 -12.60 -9.67
C ALA A 209 19.49 -11.74 -10.53
N ARG A 210 19.62 -10.46 -10.22
CA ARG A 210 20.44 -9.49 -10.97
C ARG A 210 21.75 -9.12 -10.28
N LEU A 211 22.08 -9.79 -9.18
CA LEU A 211 23.38 -9.60 -8.55
C LEU A 211 24.50 -9.98 -9.52
N THR A 212 25.56 -9.19 -9.48
CA THR A 212 26.79 -9.43 -10.25
C THR A 212 27.97 -9.70 -9.32
N ALA A 213 29.02 -10.28 -9.86
CA ALA A 213 30.26 -10.51 -9.11
C ALA A 213 30.91 -9.18 -8.66
N GLU A 214 30.71 -8.12 -9.45
CA GLU A 214 31.21 -6.77 -9.19
C GLU A 214 30.48 -6.09 -8.03
N ASP A 215 29.30 -6.59 -7.63
CA ASP A 215 28.60 -6.13 -6.41
C ASP A 215 29.28 -6.60 -5.12
N ILE A 216 30.25 -7.53 -5.20
CA ILE A 216 30.90 -8.16 -4.05
C ILE A 216 32.29 -7.53 -3.80
N ASP A 217 32.45 -6.97 -2.61
CA ASP A 217 33.75 -6.56 -2.08
C ASP A 217 34.27 -7.64 -1.13
N TRP A 218 35.18 -8.47 -1.65
CA TRP A 218 35.78 -9.57 -0.88
C TRP A 218 36.74 -9.08 0.23
N GLN A 219 37.30 -7.89 0.10
CA GLN A 219 38.19 -7.31 1.13
C GLN A 219 37.39 -6.84 2.33
N ARG A 220 36.29 -6.15 2.07
CA ARG A 220 35.38 -5.67 3.12
C ARG A 220 34.36 -6.70 3.57
N GLN A 221 34.29 -7.85 2.92
CA GLN A 221 33.26 -8.86 3.13
C GLN A 221 31.86 -8.25 3.07
N THR A 222 31.57 -7.49 2.01
CA THR A 222 30.29 -6.84 1.79
C THR A 222 29.78 -7.07 0.38
N ILE A 223 28.43 -7.06 0.24
CA ILE A 223 27.75 -6.99 -1.03
C ILE A 223 26.96 -5.68 -1.11
N ALA A 224 27.13 -4.96 -2.22
CA ALA A 224 26.50 -3.64 -2.42
C ALA A 224 25.80 -3.59 -3.79
N TYR A 225 24.49 -3.52 -3.79
CA TYR A 225 23.70 -3.50 -5.01
C TYR A 225 22.61 -2.44 -4.99
N ARG A 226 22.25 -1.92 -6.17
CA ARG A 226 21.13 -0.98 -6.33
C ARG A 226 19.83 -1.72 -6.52
N ARG A 227 18.86 -1.46 -5.63
CA ARG A 227 17.53 -2.07 -5.71
C ARG A 227 16.80 -1.65 -6.98
N HIS A 228 16.33 -2.61 -7.75
CA HIS A 228 15.67 -2.38 -9.03
C HIS A 228 14.40 -1.50 -8.94
N LYS A 229 13.59 -1.68 -7.88
CA LYS A 229 12.31 -0.98 -7.73
C LYS A 229 12.46 0.45 -7.20
N SER A 230 13.36 0.69 -6.26
CA SER A 230 13.47 1.96 -5.53
C SER A 230 14.71 2.78 -5.92
N GLY A 231 15.68 2.18 -6.61
CA GLY A 231 16.96 2.79 -6.92
C GLY A 231 17.87 3.00 -5.70
N THR A 232 17.45 2.57 -4.49
CA THR A 232 18.23 2.74 -3.27
C THR A 232 19.35 1.69 -3.20
N MET A 233 20.51 2.09 -2.66
CA MET A 233 21.62 1.17 -2.39
C MET A 233 21.26 0.26 -1.21
N ALA A 234 21.62 -1.01 -1.33
CA ALA A 234 21.66 -1.97 -0.25
C ALA A 234 23.11 -2.40 -0.06
N VAL A 235 23.63 -2.27 1.16
CA VAL A 235 24.96 -2.75 1.54
C VAL A 235 24.77 -3.68 2.72
N GLN A 236 25.24 -4.92 2.58
CA GLN A 236 25.10 -5.95 3.62
C GLN A 236 26.42 -6.70 3.80
N ALA A 237 26.74 -7.07 5.04
CA ALA A 237 27.89 -7.89 5.33
C ALA A 237 27.67 -9.34 4.83
N ILE A 238 28.75 -9.97 4.38
CA ILE A 238 28.79 -11.35 3.92
C ILE A 238 29.35 -12.21 5.06
N GLY A 239 28.49 -13.06 5.63
CA GLY A 239 28.92 -14.08 6.61
C GLY A 239 29.59 -15.29 5.93
N ALA A 240 30.14 -16.19 6.73
CA ALA A 240 30.87 -17.35 6.24
C ALA A 240 30.02 -18.27 5.33
N GLU A 241 28.77 -18.55 5.72
CA GLU A 241 27.84 -19.38 4.92
C GLU A 241 27.57 -18.76 3.55
N VAL A 242 27.27 -17.46 3.51
CA VAL A 242 27.03 -16.73 2.26
C VAL A 242 28.30 -16.68 1.40
N SER A 243 29.46 -16.46 2.02
CA SER A 243 30.74 -16.47 1.32
C SER A 243 30.99 -17.81 0.62
N ALA A 244 30.71 -18.93 1.29
CA ALA A 244 30.81 -20.26 0.70
C ALA A 244 29.92 -20.43 -0.53
N VAL A 245 28.66 -19.97 -0.46
CA VAL A 245 27.73 -20.01 -1.60
C VAL A 245 28.22 -19.12 -2.74
N LEU A 246 28.60 -17.87 -2.47
CA LEU A 246 29.04 -16.92 -3.49
C LEU A 246 30.29 -17.38 -4.26
N ARG A 247 31.21 -18.09 -3.59
CA ARG A 247 32.40 -18.66 -4.23
C ARG A 247 32.11 -19.78 -5.24
N THR A 248 30.91 -20.39 -5.18
CA THR A 248 30.48 -21.41 -6.17
C THR A 248 29.86 -20.80 -7.43
N LEU A 249 29.62 -19.50 -7.43
CA LEU A 249 28.97 -18.76 -8.51
C LEU A 249 29.98 -18.10 -9.45
N PRO A 250 29.57 -17.61 -10.63
CA PRO A 250 30.41 -16.87 -11.55
C PRO A 250 31.14 -15.72 -10.85
N GLN A 251 32.42 -15.56 -11.14
CA GLN A 251 33.28 -14.53 -10.55
C GLN A 251 33.35 -13.24 -11.40
N THR A 252 32.60 -13.19 -12.51
CA THR A 252 32.46 -12.02 -13.40
C THR A 252 31.03 -11.96 -13.94
N GLY A 253 30.46 -10.77 -14.08
CA GLY A 253 29.10 -10.55 -14.57
C GLY A 253 28.02 -11.10 -13.63
N TYR A 254 26.85 -11.46 -14.19
CA TYR A 254 25.73 -11.94 -13.38
C TYR A 254 26.05 -13.22 -12.61
N LEU A 255 25.75 -13.24 -11.30
CA LEU A 255 25.83 -14.45 -10.48
C LEU A 255 24.83 -15.52 -10.94
N PHE A 256 23.70 -15.10 -11.51
CA PHE A 256 22.62 -15.95 -11.96
C PHE A 256 22.19 -15.61 -13.39
N PRO A 257 23.02 -15.82 -14.43
CA PRO A 257 22.73 -15.38 -15.80
C PRO A 257 21.35 -15.85 -16.29
N THR A 258 21.05 -17.14 -16.16
CA THR A 258 19.77 -17.73 -16.60
C THR A 258 18.57 -17.21 -15.80
N LEU A 259 18.74 -16.85 -14.52
CA LEU A 259 17.64 -16.28 -13.71
C LEU A 259 17.46 -14.78 -13.94
N ALA A 260 18.51 -14.08 -14.32
CA ALA A 260 18.42 -12.64 -14.65
C ALA A 260 17.55 -12.40 -15.89
N ASP A 261 17.65 -13.26 -16.89
CA ASP A 261 16.99 -13.13 -18.19
C ASP A 261 15.51 -13.55 -18.18
N ILE A 262 15.12 -14.45 -17.28
CA ILE A 262 13.73 -14.89 -17.20
C ILE A 262 12.86 -13.94 -16.36
N SER A 263 11.57 -13.90 -16.68
CA SER A 263 10.62 -13.01 -16.00
C SER A 263 10.43 -13.37 -14.52
N PRO A 264 10.12 -12.39 -13.66
CA PRO A 264 9.77 -12.66 -12.25
C PRO A 264 8.60 -13.63 -12.08
N SER A 265 7.64 -13.62 -13.02
CA SER A 265 6.51 -14.54 -13.02
C SER A 265 6.96 -15.99 -13.24
N TYR A 266 7.85 -16.20 -14.20
CA TYR A 266 8.38 -17.54 -14.49
C TYR A 266 9.18 -18.09 -13.31
N ARG A 267 10.08 -17.29 -12.70
CA ARG A 267 10.79 -17.67 -11.47
C ARG A 267 9.82 -18.07 -10.35
N GLY A 268 8.75 -17.27 -10.17
CA GLY A 268 7.71 -17.54 -9.18
C GLY A 268 6.97 -18.84 -9.44
N HIS A 269 6.57 -19.11 -10.67
CA HIS A 269 5.90 -20.36 -11.05
C HIS A 269 6.81 -21.59 -10.83
N ALA A 270 8.07 -21.50 -11.25
CA ALA A 270 9.04 -22.59 -11.03
C ALA A 270 9.23 -22.91 -9.55
N PHE A 271 9.29 -21.87 -8.69
CA PHE A 271 9.36 -22.05 -7.25
C PHE A 271 8.11 -22.73 -6.67
N VAL A 272 6.92 -22.22 -7.01
CA VAL A 272 5.65 -22.80 -6.53
C VAL A 272 5.49 -24.25 -7.01
N TYR A 273 5.89 -24.55 -8.23
CA TYR A 273 5.85 -25.92 -8.74
C TYR A 273 6.71 -26.88 -7.90
N ARG A 274 7.93 -26.46 -7.51
CA ARG A 274 8.81 -27.26 -6.62
C ARG A 274 8.20 -27.48 -5.26
N LEU A 275 7.66 -26.43 -4.65
CA LEU A 275 7.00 -26.53 -3.34
C LEU A 275 5.81 -27.47 -3.38
N LYS A 276 5.05 -27.47 -4.49
CA LYS A 276 3.90 -28.33 -4.67
C LYS A 276 4.30 -29.82 -4.68
N GLN A 277 5.46 -30.15 -5.23
CA GLN A 277 6.02 -31.51 -5.19
C GLN A 277 6.36 -31.96 -3.77
N LEU A 278 6.61 -31.03 -2.86
CA LEU A 278 6.86 -31.26 -1.44
C LEU A 278 5.59 -31.20 -0.57
N GLY A 279 4.41 -30.99 -1.18
CA GLY A 279 3.16 -30.77 -0.42
C GLY A 279 3.08 -29.40 0.28
N ILE A 280 4.04 -28.51 0.03
CA ILE A 280 4.11 -27.18 0.65
C ILE A 280 3.27 -26.18 -0.16
N THR A 281 2.34 -25.48 0.50
CA THR A 281 1.44 -24.51 -0.14
C THR A 281 1.49 -23.14 0.53
N GLY A 282 0.92 -22.12 -0.13
CA GLY A 282 0.78 -20.76 0.43
C GLY A 282 2.07 -19.93 0.43
N LEU A 283 3.14 -20.41 -0.22
CA LEU A 283 4.42 -19.71 -0.32
C LEU A 283 4.65 -19.14 -1.73
N THR A 284 5.41 -18.08 -1.76
CA THR A 284 5.97 -17.47 -2.96
C THR A 284 7.44 -17.11 -2.71
N LEU A 285 8.22 -16.77 -3.74
CA LEU A 285 9.58 -16.26 -3.54
C LEU A 285 9.63 -15.05 -2.58
N HIS A 286 8.54 -14.31 -2.46
CA HIS A 286 8.44 -13.21 -1.50
C HIS A 286 8.37 -13.67 -0.03
N SER A 287 8.02 -14.94 0.21
CA SER A 287 7.98 -15.53 1.55
C SER A 287 9.34 -15.57 2.24
N TYR A 288 10.45 -15.62 1.48
CA TYR A 288 11.80 -15.45 2.01
C TYR A 288 12.01 -14.10 2.69
N ARG A 289 11.38 -13.06 2.16
CA ARG A 289 11.49 -11.73 2.71
C ARG A 289 10.72 -11.57 4.03
N TYR A 290 9.59 -12.28 4.17
CA TYR A 290 8.90 -12.41 5.45
C TYR A 290 9.74 -13.19 6.44
N ALA A 291 10.30 -14.35 6.02
CA ALA A 291 11.16 -15.18 6.87
C ALA A 291 12.38 -14.40 7.40
N TRP A 292 13.01 -13.61 6.55
CA TRP A 292 14.13 -12.76 6.96
C TRP A 292 13.70 -11.73 8.00
N ALA A 293 12.57 -11.04 7.78
CA ALA A 293 12.06 -10.03 8.69
C ALA A 293 11.68 -10.61 10.06
N GLU A 294 11.03 -11.79 10.06
CA GLU A 294 10.65 -12.49 11.29
C GLU A 294 11.87 -12.97 12.07
N ARG A 295 12.86 -13.58 11.39
CA ARG A 295 14.12 -13.99 12.02
C ARG A 295 14.91 -12.81 12.58
N ALA A 296 15.00 -11.69 11.83
CA ALA A 296 15.67 -10.50 12.30
C ALA A 296 15.01 -9.96 13.58
N LYS A 297 13.68 -9.93 13.62
CA LYS A 297 12.93 -9.50 14.79
C LYS A 297 13.12 -10.46 15.97
N ALA A 298 13.01 -11.77 15.74
CA ALA A 298 13.20 -12.79 16.79
C ALA A 298 14.61 -12.77 17.37
N ALA A 299 15.63 -12.49 16.53
CA ALA A 299 17.02 -12.36 16.96
C ALA A 299 17.36 -11.01 17.61
N GLY A 300 16.38 -10.10 17.79
CA GLY A 300 16.66 -8.76 18.35
C GLY A 300 17.48 -7.87 17.43
N TYR A 301 17.51 -8.17 16.11
CA TYR A 301 18.22 -7.34 15.14
C TYR A 301 17.59 -5.93 15.07
N PRO A 302 18.38 -4.85 15.20
CA PRO A 302 17.83 -3.50 15.27
C PRO A 302 16.89 -3.16 14.11
N GLU A 303 15.66 -2.71 14.41
CA GLU A 303 14.60 -2.47 13.42
C GLU A 303 15.06 -1.53 12.30
N ARG A 304 15.85 -0.48 12.64
CA ARG A 304 16.42 0.45 11.66
C ARG A 304 17.29 -0.23 10.61
N PHE A 305 18.11 -1.21 11.04
CA PHE A 305 18.98 -1.97 10.13
C PHE A 305 18.16 -2.97 9.31
N ALA A 306 17.15 -3.61 9.92
CA ALA A 306 16.25 -4.50 9.21
C ALA A 306 15.44 -3.75 8.14
N MET A 307 14.96 -2.55 8.43
CA MET A 307 14.31 -1.68 7.46
C MET A 307 15.25 -1.32 6.30
N GLN A 308 16.49 -0.98 6.60
CA GLN A 308 17.49 -0.66 5.58
C GLN A 308 17.84 -1.88 4.73
N ALA A 309 18.09 -3.03 5.36
CA ALA A 309 18.37 -4.30 4.67
C ALA A 309 17.23 -4.70 3.73
N LEU A 310 15.99 -4.52 4.14
CA LEU A 310 14.81 -4.79 3.31
C LEU A 310 14.41 -3.61 2.40
N GLY A 311 14.94 -2.40 2.60
CA GLY A 311 14.57 -1.18 1.86
C GLY A 311 13.14 -0.73 2.14
N HIS A 312 12.67 -0.92 3.36
CA HIS A 312 11.38 -0.41 3.80
C HIS A 312 11.51 1.06 4.22
N LYS A 313 10.64 1.92 3.68
CA LYS A 313 10.63 3.36 3.99
C LYS A 313 9.72 3.71 5.18
N SER A 314 8.92 2.76 5.66
CA SER A 314 7.94 2.97 6.71
C SER A 314 8.01 1.81 7.71
N GLU A 315 8.03 2.15 8.99
CA GLU A 315 7.96 1.17 10.09
C GLU A 315 6.71 0.30 10.01
N ALA A 316 5.55 0.90 9.70
CA ALA A 316 4.30 0.16 9.55
C ALA A 316 4.40 -0.94 8.49
N VAL A 317 5.08 -0.66 7.35
CA VAL A 317 5.35 -1.67 6.33
C VAL A 317 6.29 -2.73 6.87
N HIS A 318 7.36 -2.34 7.57
CA HIS A 318 8.32 -3.30 8.11
C HIS A 318 7.67 -4.22 9.16
N ARG A 319 6.92 -3.65 10.10
CA ARG A 319 6.18 -4.40 11.13
C ARG A 319 5.17 -5.39 10.54
N ALA A 320 4.55 -5.05 9.40
CA ALA A 320 3.66 -5.98 8.69
C ALA A 320 4.40 -7.21 8.15
N TYR A 321 5.68 -7.09 7.78
CA TYR A 321 6.52 -8.23 7.37
C TYR A 321 6.96 -9.11 8.54
N ALA A 322 7.19 -8.53 9.71
CA ALA A 322 7.61 -9.25 10.92
C ALA A 322 6.43 -9.53 11.88
N LYS A 323 5.19 -9.53 11.37
CA LYS A 323 3.98 -9.62 12.20
C LYS A 323 3.88 -10.96 12.94
N GLN A 324 4.32 -12.04 12.33
CA GLN A 324 4.21 -13.42 12.88
C GLN A 324 5.45 -13.83 13.69
N ALA A 325 6.47 -12.96 13.82
CA ALA A 325 7.63 -13.26 14.63
C ALA A 325 7.23 -13.38 16.11
N GLU A 326 7.53 -14.51 16.68
CA GLU A 326 7.46 -14.72 18.12
C GLU A 326 8.68 -14.08 18.78
N VAL A 327 8.45 -13.20 19.72
CA VAL A 327 9.50 -12.57 20.52
C VAL A 327 9.28 -13.00 21.95
N VAL A 328 10.24 -13.72 22.50
CA VAL A 328 10.25 -14.05 23.92
C VAL A 328 10.64 -12.78 24.67
N LEU A 329 9.73 -12.26 25.46
CA LEU A 329 10.01 -11.08 26.28
C LEU A 329 10.87 -11.53 27.47
N PRO A 330 11.98 -10.84 27.73
CA PRO A 330 12.76 -11.11 28.94
C PRO A 330 11.92 -10.77 30.18
N PRO A 331 12.19 -11.43 31.33
CA PRO A 331 11.49 -11.13 32.55
C PRO A 331 11.76 -9.69 32.99
N LEU A 332 10.76 -9.03 33.56
CA LEU A 332 10.86 -7.62 33.96
C LEU A 332 11.98 -7.39 34.99
N GLU A 333 12.25 -8.39 35.81
CA GLU A 333 13.30 -8.37 36.86
C GLU A 333 14.68 -8.05 36.28
N GLU A 334 14.95 -8.44 35.02
CA GLU A 334 16.24 -8.11 34.38
C GLU A 334 16.43 -6.62 34.12
N TYR A 335 15.33 -5.87 34.05
CA TYR A 335 15.32 -4.42 33.83
C TYR A 335 15.18 -3.62 35.13
N GLU A 336 14.64 -4.22 36.17
CA GLU A 336 14.51 -3.63 37.48
C GLU A 336 15.81 -3.63 38.28
N LEU A 337 16.72 -4.51 37.94
CA LEU A 337 18.04 -4.51 38.57
C LEU A 337 18.83 -3.26 38.14
N PRO A 338 19.41 -2.49 39.07
CA PRO A 338 20.25 -1.34 38.73
C PRO A 338 21.38 -1.87 37.79
N LYS A 339 21.52 -1.24 36.62
CA LYS A 339 22.63 -1.56 35.71
C LYS A 339 23.92 -1.46 36.51
N ARG A 340 24.57 -2.58 36.78
CA ARG A 340 25.90 -2.58 37.34
C ARG A 340 26.75 -1.64 36.52
N SER A 341 27.25 -0.57 37.12
CA SER A 341 28.18 0.35 36.46
C SER A 341 29.28 -0.48 35.84
N ALA A 342 29.53 -0.22 34.55
CA ALA A 342 30.64 -0.83 33.86
C ALA A 342 31.91 -0.68 34.71
N PRO A 343 32.75 -1.71 34.86
CA PRO A 343 33.96 -1.57 35.62
C PRO A 343 34.75 -0.39 35.07
N ALA A 344 35.17 0.51 36.00
CA ALA A 344 35.97 1.67 35.64
C ALA A 344 37.17 1.21 34.84
N GLN A 345 37.32 1.78 33.64
CA GLN A 345 38.52 1.54 32.82
C GLN A 345 39.74 1.88 33.73
N LEU A 346 40.55 0.87 34.01
CA LEU A 346 41.88 1.07 34.59
C LEU A 346 42.65 2.02 33.66
N SER A 347 42.84 3.24 34.15
CA SER A 347 43.77 4.18 33.55
C SER A 347 45.18 3.56 33.67
N VAL A 348 45.69 3.09 32.54
CA VAL A 348 47.07 2.71 32.42
C VAL A 348 47.89 3.99 32.58
N LEU A 349 48.52 4.15 33.73
CA LEU A 349 49.54 5.14 33.98
C LEU A 349 50.74 4.81 33.06
N LEU A 350 50.96 5.63 32.07
CA LEU A 350 52.20 5.59 31.28
C LEU A 350 53.32 6.08 32.22
N PRO A 351 54.49 5.42 32.26
CA PRO A 351 55.59 5.88 33.00
C PRO A 351 56.16 7.17 32.38
N GLU A 352 56.39 8.17 33.19
CA GLU A 352 57.07 9.40 32.80
C GLU A 352 58.46 9.08 32.26
N ALA A 353 58.70 9.50 31.03
CA ALA A 353 60.03 9.47 30.43
C ALA A 353 60.89 10.54 31.12
N SER A 354 61.86 10.10 31.92
CA SER A 354 62.92 10.95 32.48
C SER A 354 63.68 11.64 31.35
N ARG A 355 63.66 12.95 31.35
CA ARG A 355 64.61 13.78 30.58
C ARG A 355 65.95 13.74 31.30
N ASN A 356 66.97 13.32 30.61
CA ASN A 356 68.37 13.84 30.71
C ASN A 356 68.92 14.00 29.29
#